data_bc8d6c6a098b6c52c84588f8564daead
#
_entry.id   bc8d6c6a098b6c52c84588f8564daead
#
_cell.length_a   1.000
_cell.length_b   1.000
_cell.length_c   1.000
_cell.angle_alpha   90.00
_cell.angle_beta   90.00
_cell.angle_gamma   90.00
#
_symmetry.space_group_name_H-M   'P 1'
#
loop_
_entity.id
_entity.type
_entity.pdbx_description
1 polymer ?
#
loop_
_entity_poly.entity_id
_entity_poly.type
_entity_poly.pdbx_seq_one_letter_code
_entity_poly.pdbx_strand_id
1 'polypeptide(L)'
;NSSNFGTFMKHIHLLLLACFIFSPAWACTSFIISGKATPSGRPMMFKHRDTDELNNRIAYFQGEKYAFIGLMNAPTLDGEVWSGVNEAGFCIMNTASYNLREDTLQCQMDREGELMYHALASCATIADFEQWLTTYPQPWGVEANFGIIDAQGGAAYYEMNNTHYIKYDINAEESGYRVVTNFSFAGRYEDYEGYERYLTASAIMQEVFSPQREFSATEVLNRFSRQYRHELLGVNLSANNAPDYMVD
;
A
#
# COMPACT_ATOMS: atom_id res chain seq x y z
N ASN A 1 -49.17 31.71 -0.53
CA ASN A 1 -47.72 31.87 -0.38
C ASN A 1 -47.01 30.76 0.39
N SER A 2 -47.69 29.64 0.71
CA SER A 2 -47.10 28.50 1.45
C SER A 2 -46.64 27.34 0.56
N SER A 3 -46.95 27.36 -0.75
CA SER A 3 -46.60 26.27 -1.67
C SER A 3 -45.18 26.32 -2.22
N ASN A 4 -44.52 27.50 -2.21
CA ASN A 4 -43.16 27.65 -2.75
C ASN A 4 -42.05 27.27 -1.76
N PHE A 5 -42.36 27.25 -0.47
CA PHE A 5 -41.35 26.92 0.55
C PHE A 5 -41.06 25.41 0.63
N GLY A 6 -42.10 24.59 0.45
CA GLY A 6 -41.98 23.14 0.45
C GLY A 6 -41.19 22.56 -0.75
N THR A 7 -41.31 23.23 -1.91
CA THR A 7 -40.58 22.83 -3.14
C THR A 7 -39.10 23.22 -3.06
N PHE A 8 -38.82 24.38 -2.48
CA PHE A 8 -37.45 24.86 -2.29
C PHE A 8 -36.67 23.97 -1.30
N MET A 9 -37.31 23.54 -0.21
CA MET A 9 -36.67 22.60 0.75
C MET A 9 -36.40 21.22 0.16
N LYS A 10 -37.26 20.69 -0.70
CA LYS A 10 -37.05 19.41 -1.39
C LYS A 10 -35.84 19.43 -2.33
N HIS A 11 -35.61 20.55 -2.99
CA HIS A 11 -34.45 20.73 -3.88
C HIS A 11 -33.13 20.91 -3.11
N ILE A 12 -33.16 21.51 -1.91
CA ILE A 12 -31.99 21.61 -1.04
C ILE A 12 -31.58 20.25 -0.50
N HIS A 13 -32.53 19.38 -0.13
CA HIS A 13 -32.20 18.02 0.30
C HIS A 13 -31.66 17.14 -0.85
N LEU A 14 -32.12 17.36 -2.08
CA LEU A 14 -31.62 16.65 -3.25
C LEU A 14 -30.20 17.13 -3.64
N LEU A 15 -29.91 18.43 -3.46
CA LEU A 15 -28.58 19.01 -3.72
C LEU A 15 -27.56 18.61 -2.64
N LEU A 16 -27.99 18.44 -1.39
CA LEU A 16 -27.11 17.96 -0.32
C LEU A 16 -26.79 16.45 -0.43
N LEU A 17 -27.65 15.68 -1.08
CA LEU A 17 -27.42 14.26 -1.34
C LEU A 17 -26.48 14.02 -2.55
N ALA A 18 -26.35 15.03 -3.44
CA ALA A 18 -25.48 14.95 -4.62
C ALA A 18 -24.02 15.41 -4.35
N CYS A 19 -23.73 15.87 -3.15
CA CYS A 19 -22.37 16.25 -2.72
C CYS A 19 -21.63 15.16 -1.93
N PHE A 20 -22.02 13.89 -2.05
CA PHE A 20 -21.08 12.81 -1.85
C PHE A 20 -20.12 12.82 -3.05
N ILE A 21 -19.16 13.69 -2.98
CA ILE A 21 -18.02 13.73 -3.86
C ILE A 21 -17.34 12.36 -3.70
N PHE A 22 -17.38 11.57 -4.76
CA PHE A 22 -16.48 10.45 -4.93
C PHE A 22 -15.06 11.00 -4.79
N SER A 23 -14.48 10.93 -3.62
CA SER A 23 -13.04 10.95 -3.50
C SER A 23 -12.59 9.66 -4.18
N PRO A 24 -11.74 9.71 -5.22
CA PRO A 24 -11.13 8.51 -5.74
C PRO A 24 -10.37 7.88 -4.56
N ALA A 25 -10.93 6.86 -3.98
CA ALA A 25 -10.27 6.10 -2.94
C ALA A 25 -9.21 5.25 -3.64
N TRP A 26 -7.97 5.68 -3.62
CA TRP A 26 -6.87 4.85 -4.08
C TRP A 26 -6.77 3.66 -3.12
N ALA A 27 -7.02 2.47 -3.67
CA ALA A 27 -7.32 1.28 -2.89
C ALA A 27 -6.21 0.23 -3.00
N CYS A 28 -5.05 0.46 -2.38
CA CYS A 28 -3.97 -0.53 -2.38
C CYS A 28 -4.19 -1.60 -1.30
N THR A 29 -3.79 -2.83 -1.63
CA THR A 29 -3.64 -3.92 -0.67
C THR A 29 -2.25 -4.52 -0.83
N SER A 30 -1.52 -4.66 0.25
CA SER A 30 -0.18 -5.22 0.24
C SER A 30 0.06 -6.12 1.43
N PHE A 31 1.04 -7.00 1.32
CA PHE A 31 1.55 -7.76 2.44
C PHE A 31 3.01 -8.15 2.23
N ILE A 32 3.68 -8.40 3.35
CA ILE A 32 5.01 -9.01 3.39
C ILE A 32 4.92 -10.31 4.17
N ILE A 33 5.58 -11.34 3.64
CA ILE A 33 5.76 -12.64 4.28
C ILE A 33 7.26 -12.77 4.61
N SER A 34 7.56 -13.06 5.87
CA SER A 34 8.91 -13.36 6.33
C SER A 34 9.47 -14.62 5.67
N GLY A 35 10.78 -14.68 5.48
CA GLY A 35 11.46 -15.88 5.01
C GLY A 35 11.22 -17.13 5.87
N LYS A 36 10.84 -16.96 7.15
CA LYS A 36 10.46 -18.08 8.03
C LYS A 36 9.25 -18.87 7.52
N ALA A 37 8.43 -18.22 6.71
CA ALA A 37 7.14 -18.71 6.26
C ALA A 37 7.10 -19.00 4.76
N THR A 38 8.25 -19.00 4.11
CA THR A 38 8.39 -19.29 2.68
C THR A 38 9.28 -20.52 2.44
N PRO A 39 9.01 -21.32 1.39
CA PRO A 39 9.80 -22.51 1.06
C PRO A 39 11.26 -22.21 0.79
N SER A 40 11.53 -21.02 0.26
CA SER A 40 12.88 -20.59 -0.13
C SER A 40 13.70 -20.01 1.03
N GLY A 41 13.09 -19.77 2.19
CA GLY A 41 13.70 -19.01 3.28
C GLY A 41 13.89 -17.52 2.96
N ARG A 42 13.35 -17.04 1.83
CA ARG A 42 13.45 -15.64 1.41
C ARG A 42 12.13 -14.91 1.65
N PRO A 43 12.15 -13.66 2.12
CA PRO A 43 10.92 -12.91 2.27
C PRO A 43 10.24 -12.69 0.90
N MET A 44 8.92 -12.55 0.92
CA MET A 44 8.12 -12.18 -0.25
C MET A 44 7.32 -10.92 0.06
N MET A 45 7.12 -10.08 -0.94
CA MET A 45 6.18 -8.96 -0.88
C MET A 45 5.18 -9.05 -2.02
N PHE A 46 3.98 -8.58 -1.76
CA PHE A 46 2.89 -8.49 -2.72
C PHE A 46 2.25 -7.11 -2.62
N LYS A 47 1.91 -6.53 -3.76
CA LYS A 47 1.11 -5.32 -3.85
C LYS A 47 0.07 -5.47 -4.94
N HIS A 48 -1.19 -5.25 -4.57
CA HIS A 48 -2.25 -4.93 -5.50
C HIS A 48 -2.35 -3.40 -5.54
N ARG A 49 -1.90 -2.82 -6.64
CA ARG A 49 -1.94 -1.38 -6.86
C ARG A 49 -3.28 -1.01 -7.48
N ASP A 50 -3.99 -0.12 -6.81
CA ASP A 50 -5.18 0.51 -7.32
C ASP A 50 -4.95 2.02 -7.44
N THR A 51 -5.25 2.57 -8.62
CA THR A 51 -4.96 3.95 -8.99
C THR A 51 -5.81 4.35 -10.20
N ASP A 52 -6.06 5.62 -10.35
CA ASP A 52 -6.72 6.21 -11.53
C ASP A 52 -5.86 6.14 -12.82
N GLU A 53 -4.53 5.98 -12.69
CA GLU A 53 -3.66 5.76 -13.84
C GLU A 53 -3.56 4.26 -14.17
N LEU A 54 -4.31 3.85 -15.18
CA LEU A 54 -4.36 2.44 -15.63
C LEU A 54 -3.17 2.04 -16.51
N ASN A 55 -2.47 3.01 -17.11
CA ASN A 55 -1.33 2.75 -17.97
C ASN A 55 -0.06 2.67 -17.15
N ASN A 56 0.39 1.46 -16.88
CA ASN A 56 1.59 1.21 -16.11
C ASN A 56 2.69 0.62 -17.00
N ARG A 57 3.94 0.87 -16.63
CA ARG A 57 5.10 0.23 -17.24
C ARG A 57 6.15 -0.13 -16.21
N ILE A 58 6.95 -1.14 -16.54
CA ILE A 58 8.19 -1.43 -15.82
C ILE A 58 9.32 -0.75 -16.60
N ALA A 59 10.13 0.02 -15.89
CA ALA A 59 11.28 0.72 -16.45
C ALA A 59 12.56 0.32 -15.73
N TYR A 60 13.67 0.33 -16.49
CA TYR A 60 15.02 0.17 -15.97
C TYR A 60 15.64 1.55 -15.69
N PHE A 61 16.33 1.66 -14.58
CA PHE A 61 17.04 2.86 -14.17
C PHE A 61 18.48 2.54 -13.80
N GLN A 62 19.39 3.40 -14.24
CA GLN A 62 20.75 3.42 -13.74
C GLN A 62 20.79 4.34 -12.53
N GLY A 63 20.66 3.76 -11.34
CA GLY A 63 20.72 4.53 -10.10
C GLY A 63 22.13 5.00 -9.76
N GLU A 64 22.25 5.78 -8.70
CA GLU A 64 23.54 6.34 -8.24
C GLU A 64 24.51 5.22 -7.81
N LYS A 65 24.01 4.26 -7.03
CA LYS A 65 24.82 3.16 -6.49
C LYS A 65 24.38 1.80 -7.04
N TYR A 66 23.08 1.61 -7.25
CA TYR A 66 22.50 0.36 -7.74
C TYR A 66 21.58 0.61 -8.92
N ALA A 67 21.71 -0.21 -9.96
CA ALA A 67 20.71 -0.27 -11.01
C ALA A 67 19.44 -0.96 -10.48
N PHE A 68 18.28 -0.56 -10.99
CA PHE A 68 17.00 -1.12 -10.54
C PHE A 68 15.94 -1.13 -11.64
N ILE A 69 14.91 -1.94 -11.44
CA ILE A 69 13.65 -1.90 -12.18
C ILE A 69 12.53 -1.41 -11.26
N GLY A 70 11.66 -0.57 -11.79
CA GLY A 70 10.53 -0.01 -11.05
C GLY A 70 9.25 0.01 -11.85
N LEU A 71 8.13 -0.18 -11.16
CA LEU A 71 6.79 0.05 -11.70
C LEU A 71 6.50 1.54 -11.63
N MET A 72 6.07 2.13 -12.74
CA MET A 72 5.73 3.55 -12.83
C MET A 72 4.50 3.78 -13.69
N ASN A 73 3.92 4.97 -13.60
CA ASN A 73 2.90 5.41 -14.54
C ASN A 73 3.52 5.56 -15.94
N ALA A 74 2.87 5.03 -16.97
CA ALA A 74 3.43 5.03 -18.33
C ALA A 74 3.67 6.44 -18.91
N PRO A 75 2.82 7.46 -18.63
CA PRO A 75 3.04 8.83 -19.11
C PRO A 75 4.18 9.56 -18.39
N THR A 76 4.54 9.13 -17.16
CA THR A 76 5.57 9.80 -16.35
C THR A 76 6.95 9.47 -16.91
N LEU A 77 7.75 10.49 -17.17
CA LEU A 77 9.13 10.35 -17.63
C LEU A 77 10.13 10.49 -16.48
N ASP A 78 9.71 11.04 -15.35
CA ASP A 78 10.53 11.44 -14.23
C ASP A 78 10.46 10.43 -13.08
N GLY A 79 11.53 10.27 -12.37
CA GLY A 79 11.95 9.46 -11.25
C GLY A 79 10.98 9.06 -10.14
N GLU A 80 9.74 8.74 -10.45
CA GLU A 80 8.77 8.21 -9.50
C GLU A 80 8.50 6.73 -9.77
N VAL A 81 8.61 5.91 -8.74
CA VAL A 81 8.28 4.48 -8.83
C VAL A 81 7.34 4.07 -7.69
N TRP A 82 6.42 3.16 -7.97
CA TRP A 82 5.38 2.71 -7.03
C TRP A 82 5.67 1.34 -6.42
N SER A 83 6.62 0.63 -6.96
CA SER A 83 7.33 -0.50 -6.38
C SER A 83 8.55 -0.82 -7.25
N GLY A 84 9.57 -1.45 -6.67
CA GLY A 84 10.75 -1.80 -7.44
C GLY A 84 11.69 -2.73 -6.70
N VAL A 85 12.69 -3.21 -7.45
CA VAL A 85 13.79 -4.02 -6.95
C VAL A 85 15.09 -3.61 -7.61
N ASN A 86 16.17 -3.51 -6.83
CA ASN A 86 17.48 -3.20 -7.34
C ASN A 86 18.38 -4.45 -7.45
N GLU A 87 19.53 -4.30 -8.07
CA GLU A 87 20.49 -5.39 -8.30
C GLU A 87 21.11 -5.96 -7.02
N ALA A 88 21.08 -5.22 -5.89
CA ALA A 88 21.48 -5.72 -4.59
C ALA A 88 20.40 -6.58 -3.92
N GLY A 89 19.19 -6.63 -4.48
CA GLY A 89 18.04 -7.35 -3.94
C GLY A 89 17.24 -6.59 -2.89
N PHE A 90 17.42 -5.28 -2.79
CA PHE A 90 16.55 -4.40 -2.01
C PHE A 90 15.27 -4.14 -2.80
N CYS A 91 14.12 -4.39 -2.17
CA CYS A 91 12.80 -4.17 -2.75
C CYS A 91 12.01 -3.23 -1.86
N ILE A 92 11.25 -2.32 -2.48
CA ILE A 92 10.37 -1.38 -1.78
C ILE A 92 9.05 -1.21 -2.53
N MET A 93 7.96 -1.03 -1.77
CA MET A 93 6.63 -0.68 -2.25
C MET A 93 5.96 0.25 -1.25
N ASN A 94 4.87 0.93 -1.64
CA ASN A 94 4.05 1.73 -0.74
C ASN A 94 2.57 1.37 -0.81
N THR A 95 1.84 1.79 0.22
CA THR A 95 0.38 2.04 0.19
C THR A 95 0.15 3.41 0.81
N ALA A 96 -0.63 4.27 0.15
CA ALA A 96 -1.02 5.54 0.76
C ALA A 96 -1.70 5.28 2.12
N SER A 97 -1.54 6.18 3.06
CA SER A 97 -2.18 6.08 4.38
C SER A 97 -2.94 7.36 4.69
N TYR A 98 -4.24 7.24 4.97
CA TYR A 98 -5.12 8.39 5.15
C TYR A 98 -5.37 8.75 6.60
N ASN A 99 -4.85 7.97 7.55
CA ASN A 99 -5.03 8.18 8.98
C ASN A 99 -3.74 8.43 9.76
N LEU A 100 -2.62 8.67 9.09
CA LEU A 100 -1.38 9.02 9.76
C LEU A 100 -1.58 10.24 10.66
N ARG A 101 -0.85 10.28 11.76
CA ARG A 101 -0.87 11.45 12.65
C ARG A 101 -0.25 12.63 11.91
N GLU A 102 -0.93 13.74 11.95
CA GLU A 102 -0.42 14.99 11.41
C GLU A 102 0.93 15.31 12.05
N ASP A 103 1.88 15.66 11.21
CA ASP A 103 3.08 16.32 11.69
C ASP A 103 2.87 17.83 11.77
N THR A 104 3.77 18.49 12.44
CA THR A 104 3.68 19.95 12.67
C THR A 104 3.92 20.79 11.40
N LEU A 105 4.25 20.17 10.30
CA LEU A 105 4.72 20.85 9.09
C LEU A 105 3.60 21.20 8.11
N GLN A 106 2.41 20.59 8.24
CA GLN A 106 1.25 20.77 7.36
C GLN A 106 1.64 20.70 5.86
N CYS A 107 2.60 19.87 5.55
CA CYS A 107 3.20 19.76 4.24
C CYS A 107 2.58 18.56 3.52
N GLN A 108 1.60 18.82 2.66
CA GLN A 108 1.08 17.79 1.75
C GLN A 108 1.95 17.78 0.50
N MET A 109 2.89 16.86 0.44
CA MET A 109 3.74 16.64 -0.73
C MET A 109 3.65 15.17 -1.09
N ASP A 110 3.19 14.87 -2.28
CA ASP A 110 3.09 13.50 -2.81
C ASP A 110 4.45 13.09 -3.40
N ARG A 111 5.39 12.70 -2.51
CA ARG A 111 6.77 12.35 -2.88
C ARG A 111 7.13 10.88 -2.59
N GLU A 112 6.15 10.04 -2.39
CA GLU A 112 6.36 8.61 -2.11
C GLU A 112 7.14 7.93 -3.22
N GLY A 113 6.77 8.20 -4.47
CA GLY A 113 7.44 7.64 -5.64
C GLY A 113 8.88 8.12 -5.80
N GLU A 114 9.16 9.38 -5.48
CA GLU A 114 10.51 9.94 -5.47
C GLU A 114 11.37 9.31 -4.37
N LEU A 115 10.83 9.19 -3.15
CA LEU A 115 11.54 8.55 -2.04
C LEU A 115 11.93 7.10 -2.39
N MET A 116 10.99 6.34 -2.97
CA MET A 116 11.25 4.95 -3.38
C MET A 116 12.30 4.86 -4.50
N TYR A 117 12.27 5.79 -5.46
CA TYR A 117 13.28 5.89 -6.51
C TYR A 117 14.69 6.05 -5.92
N HIS A 118 14.87 7.01 -5.01
CA HIS A 118 16.17 7.27 -4.38
C HIS A 118 16.60 6.13 -3.45
N ALA A 119 15.67 5.52 -2.72
CA ALA A 119 15.97 4.35 -1.90
C ALA A 119 16.47 3.17 -2.74
N LEU A 120 15.81 2.87 -3.88
CA LEU A 120 16.24 1.82 -4.81
C LEU A 120 17.62 2.12 -5.42
N ALA A 121 17.89 3.39 -5.70
CA ALA A 121 19.19 3.81 -6.25
C ALA A 121 20.35 3.70 -5.25
N SER A 122 20.09 3.67 -3.93
CA SER A 122 21.10 3.89 -2.90
C SER A 122 21.25 2.79 -1.86
N CYS A 123 20.20 2.02 -1.56
CA CYS A 123 20.13 1.07 -0.45
C CYS A 123 20.25 -0.39 -0.92
N ALA A 124 20.95 -1.23 -0.17
CA ALA A 124 21.00 -2.68 -0.38
C ALA A 124 20.22 -3.47 0.68
N THR A 125 20.06 -2.89 1.87
CA THR A 125 19.43 -3.54 3.02
C THR A 125 18.47 -2.60 3.74
N ILE A 126 17.65 -3.15 4.62
CA ILE A 126 16.82 -2.37 5.55
C ILE A 126 17.69 -1.44 6.42
N ALA A 127 18.84 -1.92 6.88
CA ALA A 127 19.77 -1.10 7.66
C ALA A 127 20.32 0.09 6.85
N ASP A 128 20.63 -0.13 5.56
CA ASP A 128 21.05 0.96 4.67
C ASP A 128 19.92 1.99 4.49
N PHE A 129 18.69 1.54 4.36
CA PHE A 129 17.53 2.43 4.24
C PHE A 129 17.35 3.31 5.47
N GLU A 130 17.41 2.73 6.67
CA GLU A 130 17.33 3.50 7.92
C GLU A 130 18.48 4.50 8.05
N GLN A 131 19.71 4.08 7.73
CA GLN A 131 20.86 4.98 7.74
C GLN A 131 20.73 6.08 6.69
N TRP A 132 20.27 5.75 5.48
CA TRP A 132 20.06 6.71 4.40
C TRP A 132 19.00 7.75 4.77
N LEU A 133 17.88 7.36 5.41
CA LEU A 133 16.86 8.28 5.88
C LEU A 133 17.38 9.34 6.86
N THR A 134 18.45 9.04 7.63
CA THR A 134 19.05 10.04 8.54
C THR A 134 19.71 11.21 7.79
N THR A 135 20.06 11.02 6.54
CA THR A 135 20.72 12.00 5.67
C THR A 135 19.82 12.53 4.57
N TYR A 136 18.70 11.85 4.30
CA TYR A 136 17.74 12.28 3.29
C TYR A 136 16.98 13.54 3.77
N PRO A 137 16.88 14.58 2.93
CA PRO A 137 16.34 15.86 3.38
C PRO A 137 14.90 15.77 3.87
N GLN A 138 14.65 16.33 5.05
CA GLN A 138 13.30 16.52 5.58
C GLN A 138 12.77 17.92 5.19
N PRO A 139 11.44 18.10 5.03
CA PRO A 139 10.39 17.06 5.16
C PRO A 139 10.48 16.05 4.03
N TRP A 140 10.25 14.77 4.35
CA TRP A 140 10.30 13.69 3.35
C TRP A 140 9.20 13.81 2.30
N GLY A 141 8.10 14.46 2.65
CA GLY A 141 6.99 14.70 1.75
C GLY A 141 6.13 13.48 1.49
N VAL A 142 6.02 12.58 2.47
CA VAL A 142 5.32 11.30 2.35
C VAL A 142 4.26 11.11 3.44
N GLU A 143 3.17 10.44 3.07
CA GLU A 143 2.12 9.97 3.98
C GLU A 143 1.71 8.55 3.57
N ALA A 144 2.53 7.55 3.93
CA ALA A 144 2.34 6.20 3.42
C ALA A 144 2.90 5.13 4.35
N ASN A 145 2.46 3.90 4.09
CA ASN A 145 3.08 2.69 4.60
C ASN A 145 4.06 2.17 3.55
N PHE A 146 5.34 2.07 3.87
CA PHE A 146 6.36 1.50 2.99
C PHE A 146 6.67 0.06 3.42
N GLY A 147 6.56 -0.87 2.48
CA GLY A 147 6.99 -2.25 2.68
C GLY A 147 8.36 -2.47 2.07
N ILE A 148 9.29 -3.07 2.82
CA ILE A 148 10.67 -3.30 2.40
C ILE A 148 11.08 -4.74 2.69
N ILE A 149 11.72 -5.37 1.72
CA ILE A 149 12.46 -6.63 1.90
C ILE A 149 13.84 -6.52 1.28
N ASP A 150 14.79 -7.34 1.73
CA ASP A 150 16.13 -7.38 1.18
C ASP A 150 16.69 -8.80 1.00
N ALA A 151 17.79 -8.91 0.27
CA ALA A 151 18.44 -10.20 -0.03
C ALA A 151 19.06 -10.87 1.20
N GLN A 152 19.26 -10.15 2.32
CA GLN A 152 19.75 -10.70 3.57
C GLN A 152 18.64 -11.28 4.45
N GLY A 153 17.39 -11.23 3.98
CA GLY A 153 16.23 -11.75 4.68
C GLY A 153 15.49 -10.69 5.51
N GLY A 154 15.87 -9.42 5.40
CA GLY A 154 15.16 -8.30 6.02
C GLY A 154 13.73 -8.21 5.50
N ALA A 155 12.77 -7.94 6.39
CA ALA A 155 11.35 -7.80 6.07
C ALA A 155 10.70 -6.83 7.06
N ALA A 156 10.24 -5.67 6.60
CA ALA A 156 9.66 -4.66 7.47
C ALA A 156 8.62 -3.79 6.77
N TYR A 157 7.68 -3.24 7.55
CA TYR A 157 6.84 -2.11 7.18
C TYR A 157 7.22 -0.87 7.98
N TYR A 158 7.06 0.28 7.33
CA TYR A 158 7.26 1.61 7.90
C TYR A 158 6.03 2.45 7.69
N GLU A 159 5.35 2.84 8.75
CA GLU A 159 4.32 3.88 8.72
C GLU A 159 5.04 5.22 8.79
N MET A 160 5.06 5.97 7.69
CA MET A 160 5.88 7.18 7.55
C MET A 160 5.04 8.42 7.27
N ASN A 161 5.34 9.50 7.99
CA ASN A 161 4.93 10.87 7.64
C ASN A 161 6.16 11.70 7.24
N ASN A 162 6.02 13.03 7.18
CA ASN A 162 7.07 13.93 6.72
C ASN A 162 8.35 13.92 7.55
N THR A 163 8.30 13.46 8.80
CA THR A 163 9.44 13.61 9.75
C THR A 163 9.72 12.38 10.59
N HIS A 164 8.76 11.47 10.70
CA HIS A 164 8.84 10.31 11.59
C HIS A 164 8.37 9.05 10.90
N TYR A 165 8.84 7.91 11.41
CA TYR A 165 8.33 6.61 11.03
C TYR A 165 8.16 5.70 12.25
N ILE A 166 7.27 4.71 12.10
CA ILE A 166 7.15 3.57 13.00
C ILE A 166 7.48 2.32 12.19
N LYS A 167 8.43 1.52 12.68
CA LYS A 167 8.86 0.28 12.04
C LYS A 167 8.15 -0.92 12.65
N TYR A 168 7.71 -1.82 11.81
CA TYR A 168 7.23 -3.16 12.14
C TYR A 168 8.17 -4.19 11.51
N ASP A 169 8.92 -4.91 12.33
CA ASP A 169 9.80 -6.00 11.89
C ASP A 169 8.96 -7.27 11.71
N ILE A 170 8.74 -7.67 10.46
CA ILE A 170 7.90 -8.84 10.12
C ILE A 170 8.58 -10.14 10.54
N ASN A 171 9.91 -10.15 10.64
CA ASN A 171 10.65 -11.31 11.16
C ASN A 171 10.42 -11.54 12.66
N ALA A 172 10.01 -10.51 13.40
CA ALA A 172 9.67 -10.62 14.82
C ALA A 172 8.20 -11.02 15.05
N GLU A 173 7.35 -10.93 14.04
CA GLU A 173 5.93 -11.28 14.18
C GLU A 173 5.73 -12.80 14.26
N GLU A 174 4.87 -13.24 15.17
CA GLU A 174 4.54 -14.66 15.36
C GLU A 174 3.86 -15.24 14.11
N SER A 175 2.99 -14.45 13.46
CA SER A 175 2.34 -14.83 12.20
C SER A 175 3.32 -15.06 11.05
N GLY A 176 4.48 -14.42 11.07
CA GLY A 176 5.44 -14.42 9.99
C GLY A 176 4.99 -13.62 8.76
N TYR A 177 3.92 -12.83 8.87
CA TYR A 177 3.44 -11.95 7.81
C TYR A 177 2.68 -10.75 8.37
N ARG A 178 2.54 -9.69 7.56
CA ARG A 178 1.67 -8.55 7.84
C ARG A 178 0.96 -8.09 6.57
N VAL A 179 -0.36 -7.88 6.70
CA VAL A 179 -1.20 -7.24 5.68
C VAL A 179 -1.30 -5.75 6.00
N VAL A 180 -1.23 -4.91 4.98
CA VAL A 180 -1.37 -3.46 5.06
C VAL A 180 -2.21 -2.96 3.90
N THR A 181 -3.15 -2.06 4.19
CA THR A 181 -3.97 -1.35 3.20
C THR A 181 -3.76 0.16 3.32
N ASN A 182 -4.80 0.97 3.18
CA ASN A 182 -4.66 2.42 3.15
C ASN A 182 -4.82 3.10 4.52
N PHE A 183 -4.53 2.37 5.59
CA PHE A 183 -4.45 2.93 6.94
C PHE A 183 -3.16 2.50 7.65
N SER A 184 -2.76 3.27 8.64
CA SER A 184 -1.66 2.96 9.56
C SER A 184 -2.21 2.50 10.91
N PHE A 185 -1.61 1.45 11.49
CA PHE A 185 -2.05 0.88 12.77
C PHE A 185 -1.82 1.85 13.94
N ALA A 186 -0.78 2.67 13.87
CA ALA A 186 -0.50 3.73 14.85
C ALA A 186 -1.18 5.06 14.51
N GLY A 187 -2.01 5.08 13.47
CA GLY A 187 -2.72 6.27 13.01
C GLY A 187 -3.93 6.63 13.87
N ARG A 188 -4.76 7.54 13.35
CA ARG A 188 -6.03 7.96 13.99
C ARG A 188 -7.08 6.85 13.83
N TYR A 189 -7.82 6.57 14.87
CA TYR A 189 -8.84 5.50 14.88
C TYR A 189 -10.09 5.80 14.03
N GLU A 190 -10.26 6.99 13.53
CA GLU A 190 -11.50 7.46 12.91
C GLU A 190 -11.52 7.25 11.39
N ASP A 191 -10.37 6.95 10.76
CA ASP A 191 -10.21 6.91 9.32
C ASP A 191 -9.46 5.62 8.88
N TYR A 192 -10.09 4.46 9.07
CA TYR A 192 -9.55 3.19 8.58
C TYR A 192 -9.96 2.91 7.14
N GLU A 193 -9.45 3.70 6.21
CA GLU A 193 -9.66 3.48 4.78
C GLU A 193 -9.10 2.11 4.37
N GLY A 194 -9.92 1.31 3.69
CA GLY A 194 -9.55 -0.04 3.27
C GLY A 194 -9.52 -1.10 4.38
N TYR A 195 -10.20 -0.85 5.51
CA TYR A 195 -10.26 -1.82 6.59
C TYR A 195 -10.95 -3.12 6.19
N GLU A 196 -12.00 -3.06 5.36
CA GLU A 196 -12.67 -4.24 4.80
C GLU A 196 -11.73 -5.07 3.92
N ARG A 197 -10.84 -4.44 3.15
CA ARG A 197 -9.81 -5.13 2.34
C ARG A 197 -8.73 -5.75 3.23
N TYR A 198 -8.36 -5.05 4.30
CA TYR A 198 -7.46 -5.59 5.31
C TYR A 198 -8.04 -6.85 5.96
N LEU A 199 -9.31 -6.84 6.37
CA LEU A 199 -9.97 -8.01 6.95
C LEU A 199 -10.03 -9.17 5.96
N THR A 200 -10.39 -8.90 4.71
CA THR A 200 -10.46 -9.90 3.65
C THR A 200 -9.09 -10.54 3.38
N ALA A 201 -8.07 -9.73 3.17
CA ALA A 201 -6.71 -10.23 2.92
C ALA A 201 -6.15 -10.99 4.14
N SER A 202 -6.43 -10.50 5.36
CA SER A 202 -6.02 -11.17 6.60
C SER A 202 -6.70 -12.52 6.78
N ALA A 203 -8.01 -12.63 6.47
CA ALA A 203 -8.74 -13.90 6.52
C ALA A 203 -8.17 -14.91 5.53
N ILE A 204 -7.87 -14.48 4.30
CA ILE A 204 -7.23 -15.32 3.29
C ILE A 204 -5.85 -15.77 3.77
N MET A 205 -5.06 -14.87 4.32
CA MET A 205 -3.74 -15.22 4.88
C MET A 205 -3.87 -16.25 6.00
N GLN A 206 -4.84 -16.13 6.89
CA GLN A 206 -5.10 -17.11 7.96
C GLN A 206 -5.54 -18.47 7.43
N GLU A 207 -6.37 -18.52 6.39
CA GLU A 207 -6.82 -19.77 5.76
C GLU A 207 -5.68 -20.51 5.05
N VAL A 208 -4.79 -19.78 4.42
CA VAL A 208 -3.72 -20.33 3.58
C VAL A 208 -2.46 -20.56 4.39
N PHE A 209 -2.24 -19.73 5.42
CA PHE A 209 -1.07 -19.74 6.25
C PHE A 209 -1.25 -20.70 7.44
N SER A 210 -0.69 -21.90 7.35
CA SER A 210 -0.50 -22.74 8.51
C SER A 210 1.00 -22.95 8.75
N PRO A 211 1.45 -23.16 10.00
CA PRO A 211 2.87 -23.39 10.30
C PRO A 211 3.50 -24.58 9.54
N GLN A 212 2.68 -25.40 8.90
CA GLN A 212 3.11 -26.57 8.14
C GLN A 212 2.97 -26.40 6.62
N ARG A 213 2.49 -25.24 6.15
CA ARG A 213 2.28 -24.99 4.73
C ARG A 213 3.09 -23.79 4.26
N GLU A 214 3.96 -24.07 3.32
CA GLU A 214 4.80 -23.07 2.69
C GLU A 214 4.05 -22.36 1.55
N PHE A 215 4.24 -21.05 1.44
CA PHE A 215 3.65 -20.24 0.38
C PHE A 215 4.56 -20.14 -0.83
N SER A 216 4.10 -20.59 -1.96
CA SER A 216 4.74 -20.28 -3.23
C SER A 216 4.23 -18.93 -3.80
N ALA A 217 5.05 -18.26 -4.58
CA ALA A 217 4.63 -17.04 -5.28
C ALA A 217 3.40 -17.27 -6.19
N THR A 218 3.27 -18.46 -6.78
CA THR A 218 2.12 -18.85 -7.59
C THR A 218 0.83 -18.93 -6.77
N GLU A 219 0.88 -19.46 -5.55
CA GLU A 219 -0.29 -19.48 -4.66
C GLU A 219 -0.69 -18.07 -4.24
N VAL A 220 0.29 -17.23 -3.91
CA VAL A 220 0.04 -15.82 -3.59
C VAL A 220 -0.70 -15.14 -4.75
N LEU A 221 -0.19 -15.24 -5.97
CA LEU A 221 -0.82 -14.65 -7.14
C LEU A 221 -2.23 -15.19 -7.36
N ASN A 222 -2.43 -16.51 -7.30
CA ASN A 222 -3.74 -17.13 -7.55
C ASN A 222 -4.79 -16.77 -6.49
N ARG A 223 -4.36 -16.54 -5.25
CA ARG A 223 -5.27 -16.26 -4.13
C ARG A 223 -5.63 -14.80 -4.00
N PHE A 224 -4.73 -13.89 -4.35
CA PHE A 224 -4.90 -12.46 -4.07
C PHE A 224 -5.12 -11.60 -5.33
N SER A 225 -4.60 -11.98 -6.50
CA SER A 225 -4.71 -11.14 -7.70
C SER A 225 -6.12 -11.05 -8.28
N ARG A 226 -7.03 -11.93 -7.90
CA ARG A 226 -8.44 -11.95 -8.36
C ARG A 226 -9.36 -12.34 -7.21
N GLN A 227 -9.22 -11.66 -6.07
CA GLN A 227 -10.02 -11.94 -4.89
C GLN A 227 -11.22 -11.00 -4.83
N TYR A 228 -12.42 -11.57 -4.91
CA TYR A 228 -13.69 -10.86 -4.87
C TYR A 228 -14.49 -11.13 -3.59
N ARG A 229 -13.87 -11.71 -2.58
CA ARG A 229 -14.49 -11.96 -1.28
C ARG A 229 -14.59 -10.66 -0.51
N HIS A 230 -15.74 -10.42 0.10
CA HIS A 230 -15.96 -9.33 1.03
C HIS A 230 -16.23 -9.91 2.43
N GLU A 231 -15.25 -9.88 3.31
CA GLU A 231 -15.29 -10.60 4.59
C GLU A 231 -16.40 -10.08 5.51
N LEU A 232 -16.56 -8.76 5.65
CA LEU A 232 -17.58 -8.17 6.51
C LEU A 232 -19.02 -8.50 6.07
N LEU A 233 -19.25 -8.65 4.78
CA LEU A 233 -20.57 -8.98 4.24
C LEU A 233 -20.79 -10.48 4.08
N GLY A 234 -19.72 -11.29 4.21
CA GLY A 234 -19.78 -12.74 4.00
C GLY A 234 -20.17 -13.14 2.58
N VAL A 235 -19.90 -12.29 1.58
CA VAL A 235 -20.27 -12.52 0.19
C VAL A 235 -19.05 -12.68 -0.71
N ASN A 236 -19.22 -13.40 -1.81
CA ASN A 236 -18.25 -13.46 -2.89
C ASN A 236 -18.79 -12.67 -4.10
N LEU A 237 -18.12 -11.60 -4.44
CA LEU A 237 -18.52 -10.68 -5.50
C LEU A 237 -18.08 -11.15 -6.90
N SER A 238 -17.41 -12.29 -7.02
CA SER A 238 -16.90 -12.81 -8.30
C SER A 238 -17.95 -13.21 -9.32
N ALA A 239 -19.21 -13.27 -8.95
CA ALA A 239 -20.31 -13.71 -9.80
C ALA A 239 -21.16 -12.50 -10.26
N ASN A 240 -20.72 -11.78 -11.26
CA ASN A 240 -21.52 -10.93 -12.17
C ASN A 240 -22.42 -9.84 -11.56
N ASN A 241 -22.39 -9.59 -10.25
CA ASN A 241 -23.32 -8.66 -9.57
C ASN A 241 -22.62 -7.62 -8.70
N ALA A 242 -21.29 -7.59 -8.70
CA ALA A 242 -20.59 -6.54 -7.97
C ALA A 242 -20.68 -5.23 -8.75
N PRO A 243 -20.99 -4.11 -8.10
CA PRO A 243 -20.80 -2.79 -8.70
C PRO A 243 -19.35 -2.61 -9.13
N ASP A 244 -19.11 -1.95 -10.24
CA ASP A 244 -17.76 -1.76 -10.82
C ASP A 244 -16.74 -1.19 -9.82
N TYR A 245 -17.18 -0.36 -8.86
CA TYR A 245 -16.36 0.21 -7.80
C TYR A 245 -15.95 -0.79 -6.69
N MET A 246 -16.47 -2.02 -6.70
CA MET A 246 -16.13 -3.08 -5.73
C MET A 246 -15.23 -4.17 -6.32
N VAL A 247 -14.89 -4.10 -7.60
CA VAL A 247 -14.24 -5.17 -8.37
C VAL A 247 -12.80 -4.84 -8.74
N ASP A 248 -12.28 -3.71 -8.32
CA ASP A 248 -10.90 -3.28 -8.57
C ASP A 248 -9.84 -4.07 -7.80
#